data_c4499261caa4f1c325198625234f3cf2
#
_entry.id   c4499261caa4f1c325198625234f3cf2
#
_cell.length_a   1.000
_cell.length_b   1.000
_cell.length_c   1.000
_cell.angle_alpha   90.00
_cell.angle_beta   90.00
_cell.angle_gamma   90.00
#
_symmetry.space_group_name_H-M   'P 1'
#
loop_
_entity.id
_entity.type
_entity.pdbx_description
1 polymer ?
#
loop_
_entity_poly.entity_id
_entity_poly.type
_entity_poly.pdbx_seq_one_letter_code
_entity_poly.pdbx_strand_id
1 'polypeptide(L)'
;DVTYSGWDANGLVPDSGTCIHHPRGDIKKISHDNNPQAQANIDVGSGPADCWHVFNWESGTTEPGSSGSALWDQNHRVVGQLYGGSANCNNNVDDYFGRLDVSYPFISEWLGDCGSTDLLDPGYTEPVIMYDAAITSISNVGANICGDSAVAPNVTLKNNGAAFMQTVSISYWIIGGASNIVPWVGNLAPNQTVNVSLPAIAISTGPQTLVVGTLQPNGQLDGNSADNNDTLEFVANTPAEEVILSLSPDDYGQDITWELSNDQGTVLYQGGPYADGDTTTIEREFCLGEDCYVFTINDEFGDGICCTEGNGHYTIEGGFTTYVESDGDFGFGE
;
A
#
# COMPACT_ATOMS: atom_id res chain seq x y z
N ASP A 1 16.24 15.06 -17.52
CA ASP A 1 15.89 13.97 -18.45
C ASP A 1 16.79 12.77 -18.14
N VAL A 2 16.20 11.61 -17.99
CA VAL A 2 16.91 10.34 -17.81
C VAL A 2 16.94 9.66 -19.18
N THR A 3 18.13 9.21 -19.59
CA THR A 3 18.29 8.44 -20.81
C THR A 3 18.65 7.01 -20.43
N TYR A 4 17.89 6.06 -20.92
CA TYR A 4 18.13 4.65 -20.67
C TYR A 4 19.06 4.05 -21.72
N SER A 5 19.94 3.12 -21.32
CA SER A 5 20.64 2.25 -22.25
C SER A 5 19.62 1.32 -22.92
N GLY A 6 19.78 1.13 -24.24
CA GLY A 6 19.05 0.05 -24.91
C GLY A 6 19.58 -1.32 -24.47
N TRP A 7 18.85 -2.36 -24.82
CA TRP A 7 19.23 -3.74 -24.54
C TRP A 7 18.75 -4.69 -25.65
N ASP A 8 19.42 -5.82 -25.81
CA ASP A 8 19.07 -6.85 -26.76
C ASP A 8 19.22 -8.24 -26.15
N ALA A 9 18.08 -8.94 -26.02
CA ALA A 9 17.98 -10.31 -25.53
C ALA A 9 17.59 -11.32 -26.60
N ASN A 10 17.80 -11.01 -27.88
CA ASN A 10 17.50 -11.92 -29.00
C ASN A 10 18.49 -13.10 -29.12
N GLY A 11 19.59 -13.09 -28.38
CA GLY A 11 20.61 -14.12 -28.40
C GLY A 11 21.43 -14.15 -29.71
N LEU A 12 21.33 -13.12 -30.55
CA LEU A 12 22.17 -12.96 -31.73
C LEU A 12 23.59 -12.58 -31.30
N VAL A 13 24.57 -13.16 -32.02
CA VAL A 13 25.99 -12.86 -31.76
C VAL A 13 26.26 -11.39 -32.04
N PRO A 14 26.77 -10.60 -31.08
CA PRO A 14 27.18 -9.21 -31.34
C PRO A 14 28.35 -9.14 -32.31
N ASP A 15 28.27 -8.22 -33.26
CA ASP A 15 29.35 -8.02 -34.27
C ASP A 15 30.57 -7.27 -33.69
N SER A 16 30.37 -6.56 -32.59
CA SER A 16 31.44 -5.89 -31.84
C SER A 16 31.04 -5.76 -30.36
N GLY A 17 32.00 -5.45 -29.49
CA GLY A 17 31.78 -5.28 -28.08
C GLY A 17 32.41 -4.02 -27.50
N THR A 18 31.64 -3.25 -26.71
CA THR A 18 32.15 -2.12 -25.94
C THR A 18 31.82 -2.33 -24.46
N CYS A 19 32.80 -2.11 -23.58
CA CYS A 19 32.62 -2.16 -22.15
C CYS A 19 33.06 -0.86 -21.49
N ILE A 20 32.20 -0.27 -20.67
CA ILE A 20 32.53 0.88 -19.81
C ILE A 20 32.56 0.38 -18.36
N HIS A 21 33.69 0.53 -17.68
CA HIS A 21 33.96 -0.15 -16.44
C HIS A 21 34.85 0.66 -15.49
N HIS A 22 35.02 0.19 -14.27
CA HIS A 22 35.88 0.78 -13.23
C HIS A 22 36.91 -0.26 -12.75
N PRO A 23 38.04 -0.43 -13.49
CA PRO A 23 39.09 -1.39 -13.11
C PRO A 23 39.72 -1.00 -11.78
N ARG A 24 39.86 -1.95 -10.85
CA ARG A 24 40.45 -1.77 -9.49
C ARG A 24 39.91 -0.60 -8.69
N GLY A 25 38.67 -0.16 -8.97
CA GLY A 25 38.10 1.03 -8.35
C GLY A 25 38.69 2.36 -8.85
N ASP A 26 39.46 2.34 -9.93
CA ASP A 26 39.99 3.53 -10.59
C ASP A 26 38.90 4.29 -11.36
N ILE A 27 39.29 5.39 -12.03
CA ILE A 27 38.41 6.18 -12.87
C ILE A 27 37.78 5.32 -13.97
N LYS A 28 36.64 5.73 -14.48
CA LYS A 28 35.92 5.06 -15.55
C LYS A 28 36.81 4.88 -16.80
N LYS A 29 36.86 3.66 -17.33
CA LYS A 29 37.58 3.28 -18.53
C LYS A 29 36.63 2.73 -19.57
N ILE A 30 37.10 2.66 -20.82
CA ILE A 30 36.40 2.04 -21.92
C ILE A 30 37.31 1.02 -22.57
N SER A 31 36.74 -0.13 -22.93
CA SER A 31 37.41 -1.18 -23.73
C SER A 31 36.55 -1.48 -24.94
N HIS A 32 37.18 -1.76 -26.07
CA HIS A 32 36.49 -1.98 -27.33
C HIS A 32 37.12 -3.11 -28.13
N ASP A 33 36.25 -3.96 -28.73
CA ASP A 33 36.58 -5.03 -29.67
C ASP A 33 35.69 -4.88 -30.91
N ASN A 34 36.27 -4.78 -32.09
CA ASN A 34 35.56 -4.66 -33.37
C ASN A 34 35.19 -6.00 -34.00
N ASN A 35 35.55 -7.10 -33.35
CA ASN A 35 35.29 -8.44 -33.89
C ASN A 35 33.99 -9.03 -33.32
N PRO A 36 33.33 -9.91 -34.07
CA PRO A 36 32.20 -10.65 -33.56
C PRO A 36 32.58 -11.46 -32.32
N GLN A 37 31.69 -11.41 -31.31
CA GLN A 37 31.85 -12.19 -30.10
C GLN A 37 31.61 -13.68 -30.38
N ALA A 38 32.00 -14.56 -29.47
CA ALA A 38 31.66 -15.98 -29.56
C ALA A 38 30.79 -16.41 -28.37
N GLN A 39 30.00 -17.46 -28.57
CA GLN A 39 29.30 -18.09 -27.45
C GLN A 39 30.27 -19.03 -26.73
N ALA A 40 30.26 -18.97 -25.40
CA ALA A 40 31.04 -19.86 -24.55
C ALA A 40 30.23 -20.26 -23.32
N ASN A 41 30.48 -21.45 -22.81
CA ASN A 41 30.02 -21.86 -21.49
C ASN A 41 31.25 -22.07 -20.61
N ILE A 42 31.39 -21.29 -19.55
CA ILE A 42 32.60 -21.24 -18.73
C ILE A 42 32.27 -21.11 -17.26
N ASP A 43 33.12 -21.69 -16.42
CA ASP A 43 33.10 -21.51 -14.96
C ASP A 43 34.38 -20.76 -14.54
N VAL A 44 34.19 -19.56 -13.99
CA VAL A 44 35.28 -18.74 -13.41
C VAL A 44 35.32 -18.86 -11.87
N GLY A 45 34.71 -19.91 -11.30
CA GLY A 45 34.72 -20.19 -9.86
C GLY A 45 33.41 -19.88 -9.15
N SER A 46 32.37 -19.49 -9.88
CA SER A 46 31.02 -19.24 -9.35
C SER A 46 29.94 -20.15 -9.93
N GLY A 47 30.37 -21.18 -10.68
CA GLY A 47 29.53 -22.10 -11.44
C GLY A 47 29.51 -21.80 -12.94
N PRO A 48 29.06 -22.77 -13.78
CA PRO A 48 29.05 -22.58 -15.24
C PRO A 48 28.01 -21.53 -15.64
N ALA A 49 28.39 -20.67 -16.59
CA ALA A 49 27.52 -19.65 -17.17
C ALA A 49 27.67 -19.60 -18.70
N ASP A 50 26.54 -19.35 -19.39
CA ASP A 50 26.53 -19.06 -20.80
C ASP A 50 26.93 -17.60 -21.03
N CYS A 51 28.00 -17.40 -21.80
CA CYS A 51 28.66 -16.11 -21.95
C CYS A 51 28.88 -15.73 -23.42
N TRP A 52 29.00 -14.44 -23.65
CA TRP A 52 29.70 -13.89 -24.78
C TRP A 52 31.20 -13.88 -24.46
N HIS A 53 32.02 -14.41 -25.36
CA HIS A 53 33.47 -14.43 -25.23
C HIS A 53 34.08 -13.31 -26.06
N VAL A 54 34.75 -12.39 -25.44
CA VAL A 54 35.59 -11.37 -26.02
C VAL A 54 37.01 -11.95 -26.07
N PHE A 55 37.44 -12.34 -27.25
CA PHE A 55 38.76 -12.95 -27.41
C PHE A 55 39.91 -12.00 -27.15
N ASN A 56 39.77 -10.75 -27.60
CA ASN A 56 40.84 -9.77 -27.50
C ASN A 56 40.28 -8.35 -27.55
N TRP A 57 40.61 -7.53 -26.58
CA TRP A 57 40.33 -6.10 -26.61
C TRP A 57 41.33 -5.40 -27.55
N GLU A 58 40.84 -4.81 -28.64
CA GLU A 58 41.68 -4.00 -29.53
C GLU A 58 42.07 -2.68 -28.92
N SER A 59 41.23 -2.15 -28.06
CA SER A 59 41.49 -0.93 -27.27
C SER A 59 41.06 -1.12 -25.84
N GLY A 60 41.91 -0.80 -24.89
CA GLY A 60 41.67 -0.99 -23.47
C GLY A 60 41.82 -2.45 -23.05
N THR A 61 41.36 -2.72 -21.85
CA THR A 61 41.25 -4.05 -21.21
C THR A 61 40.44 -3.95 -19.95
N THR A 62 39.91 -5.05 -19.43
CA THR A 62 39.31 -5.09 -18.10
C THR A 62 40.33 -5.47 -17.04
N GLU A 63 39.99 -5.32 -15.77
CA GLU A 63 40.75 -5.78 -14.61
C GLU A 63 39.82 -6.17 -13.48
N PRO A 64 40.30 -6.84 -12.41
CA PRO A 64 39.51 -7.07 -11.20
C PRO A 64 38.82 -5.78 -10.70
N GLY A 65 37.54 -5.88 -10.38
CA GLY A 65 36.69 -4.73 -10.05
C GLY A 65 35.80 -4.26 -11.22
N SER A 66 36.06 -4.71 -12.43
CA SER A 66 35.21 -4.46 -13.60
C SER A 66 33.98 -5.40 -13.67
N SER A 67 33.92 -6.43 -12.84
CA SER A 67 32.82 -7.41 -12.81
C SER A 67 31.45 -6.74 -12.71
N GLY A 68 30.46 -7.25 -13.49
CA GLY A 68 29.13 -6.69 -13.58
C GLY A 68 28.97 -5.52 -14.53
N SER A 69 30.07 -5.00 -15.15
CA SER A 69 30.00 -3.97 -16.20
C SER A 69 29.31 -4.50 -17.44
N ALA A 70 28.49 -3.66 -18.06
CA ALA A 70 27.73 -4.03 -19.24
C ALA A 70 28.66 -4.21 -20.47
N LEU A 71 28.28 -5.16 -21.34
CA LEU A 71 28.77 -5.27 -22.73
C LEU A 71 27.70 -4.68 -23.63
N TRP A 72 28.06 -3.67 -24.43
CA TRP A 72 27.21 -3.10 -25.47
C TRP A 72 27.61 -3.64 -26.84
N ASP A 73 26.62 -3.94 -27.65
CA ASP A 73 26.78 -4.33 -29.05
C ASP A 73 27.10 -3.12 -29.98
N GLN A 74 27.19 -3.36 -31.27
CA GLN A 74 27.42 -2.36 -32.33
C GLN A 74 26.29 -1.32 -32.44
N ASN A 75 25.10 -1.59 -31.85
CA ASN A 75 23.93 -0.70 -31.83
C ASN A 75 23.79 0.04 -30.47
N HIS A 76 24.81 -0.06 -29.63
CA HIS A 76 24.83 0.50 -28.28
C HIS A 76 23.75 -0.09 -27.32
N ARG A 77 23.38 -1.35 -27.52
CA ARG A 77 22.46 -2.10 -26.68
C ARG A 77 23.21 -3.00 -25.72
N VAL A 78 22.74 -3.09 -24.47
CA VAL A 78 23.31 -4.03 -23.50
C VAL A 78 22.95 -5.45 -23.92
N VAL A 79 23.96 -6.30 -24.06
CA VAL A 79 23.84 -7.72 -24.47
C VAL A 79 24.35 -8.69 -23.41
N GLY A 80 25.04 -8.19 -22.39
CA GLY A 80 25.61 -9.01 -21.33
C GLY A 80 26.28 -8.20 -20.23
N GLN A 81 26.80 -8.90 -19.24
CA GLN A 81 27.51 -8.33 -18.10
C GLN A 81 28.78 -9.10 -17.80
N LEU A 82 29.88 -8.41 -17.46
CA LEU A 82 31.15 -9.04 -17.21
C LEU A 82 31.09 -10.05 -16.06
N TYR A 83 31.25 -11.31 -16.38
CA TYR A 83 31.28 -12.42 -15.44
C TYR A 83 32.72 -12.65 -14.93
N GLY A 84 33.72 -12.62 -15.82
CA GLY A 84 35.12 -12.75 -15.49
C GLY A 84 35.97 -13.04 -16.70
N GLY A 85 37.25 -13.24 -16.47
CA GLY A 85 38.20 -13.54 -17.56
C GLY A 85 39.64 -13.50 -17.09
N SER A 86 40.54 -13.52 -18.04
CA SER A 86 42.00 -13.42 -17.81
C SER A 86 42.59 -12.05 -18.21
N ALA A 87 41.74 -11.16 -18.74
CA ALA A 87 42.19 -9.85 -19.19
C ALA A 87 42.70 -8.99 -18.01
N ASN A 88 43.74 -8.23 -18.27
CA ASN A 88 44.36 -7.28 -17.37
C ASN A 88 45.32 -6.37 -18.15
N CYS A 89 45.94 -5.35 -17.50
CA CYS A 89 46.85 -4.42 -18.17
C CYS A 89 48.05 -5.03 -18.88
N ASN A 90 48.39 -6.29 -18.65
CA ASN A 90 49.46 -7.01 -19.30
C ASN A 90 48.92 -8.09 -20.27
N ASN A 91 47.62 -8.32 -20.29
CA ASN A 91 46.96 -9.33 -21.08
C ASN A 91 45.55 -8.85 -21.41
N ASN A 92 45.27 -8.54 -22.65
CA ASN A 92 44.00 -8.00 -23.13
C ASN A 92 43.08 -9.06 -23.76
N VAL A 93 43.22 -10.35 -23.38
CA VAL A 93 42.47 -11.45 -23.97
C VAL A 93 41.61 -12.18 -22.97
N ASP A 94 40.60 -12.86 -23.49
CA ASP A 94 39.73 -13.82 -22.78
C ASP A 94 38.90 -13.21 -21.65
N ASP A 95 37.99 -12.31 -21.99
CA ASP A 95 36.91 -11.89 -21.12
C ASP A 95 35.57 -12.54 -21.50
N TYR A 96 34.74 -12.81 -20.48
CA TYR A 96 33.46 -13.49 -20.60
C TYR A 96 32.37 -12.66 -20.00
N PHE A 97 31.31 -12.42 -20.74
CA PHE A 97 30.14 -11.64 -20.31
C PHE A 97 28.92 -12.55 -20.27
N GLY A 98 28.31 -12.71 -19.10
CA GLY A 98 27.06 -13.45 -18.98
C GLY A 98 25.99 -12.89 -19.91
N ARG A 99 25.36 -13.75 -20.69
CA ARG A 99 24.43 -13.38 -21.75
C ARG A 99 23.12 -12.85 -21.21
N LEU A 100 22.67 -11.71 -21.75
CA LEU A 100 21.39 -11.12 -21.35
C LEU A 100 20.19 -11.97 -21.76
N ASP A 101 20.21 -12.57 -22.95
CA ASP A 101 19.13 -13.44 -23.43
C ASP A 101 18.86 -14.65 -22.52
N VAL A 102 19.89 -15.14 -21.83
CA VAL A 102 19.78 -16.22 -20.85
C VAL A 102 19.16 -15.72 -19.52
N SER A 103 19.52 -14.50 -19.12
CA SER A 103 19.01 -13.87 -17.89
C SER A 103 17.62 -13.22 -18.07
N TYR A 104 17.27 -12.83 -19.27
CA TYR A 104 16.07 -12.05 -19.61
C TYR A 104 14.76 -12.66 -19.12
N PRO A 105 14.50 -13.98 -19.24
CA PRO A 105 13.26 -14.54 -18.73
C PRO A 105 13.02 -14.32 -17.22
N PHE A 106 14.07 -14.03 -16.46
CA PHE A 106 14.00 -13.81 -15.00
C PHE A 106 13.87 -12.34 -14.61
N ILE A 107 14.12 -11.40 -15.53
CA ILE A 107 14.16 -9.97 -15.26
C ILE A 107 13.26 -9.14 -16.20
N SER A 108 12.56 -9.78 -17.14
CA SER A 108 11.74 -9.11 -18.15
C SER A 108 10.65 -8.22 -17.55
N GLU A 109 10.07 -8.59 -16.42
CA GLU A 109 9.03 -7.80 -15.73
C GLU A 109 9.50 -6.43 -15.22
N TRP A 110 10.84 -6.24 -15.05
CA TRP A 110 11.42 -4.96 -14.60
C TRP A 110 12.06 -4.14 -15.73
N LEU A 111 12.08 -4.65 -16.97
CA LEU A 111 12.69 -3.98 -18.12
C LEU A 111 11.71 -3.15 -18.96
N GLY A 112 10.60 -2.70 -18.34
CA GLY A 112 9.57 -1.88 -18.99
C GLY A 112 8.37 -2.69 -19.46
N ASP A 113 7.38 -2.04 -20.07
CA ASP A 113 6.19 -2.67 -20.63
C ASP A 113 6.55 -3.48 -21.89
N CYS A 114 7.25 -4.52 -21.66
CA CYS A 114 7.92 -5.30 -22.65
C CYS A 114 7.17 -6.56 -23.00
N GLY A 115 5.88 -6.53 -22.94
CA GLY A 115 5.03 -7.67 -23.28
C GLY A 115 5.26 -8.27 -24.67
N SER A 116 6.22 -7.75 -25.48
CA SER A 116 6.43 -8.24 -26.84
C SER A 116 7.78 -7.94 -27.51
N THR A 117 8.76 -7.36 -26.82
CA THR A 117 10.05 -7.06 -27.49
C THR A 117 11.23 -7.61 -26.69
N ASP A 118 12.04 -8.44 -27.36
CA ASP A 118 13.32 -8.94 -26.84
C ASP A 118 14.44 -7.92 -27.02
N LEU A 119 14.10 -6.67 -27.31
CA LEU A 119 15.06 -5.65 -27.67
C LEU A 119 14.49 -4.24 -27.49
N LEU A 120 15.32 -3.31 -27.02
CA LEU A 120 15.02 -1.89 -26.87
C LEU A 120 16.19 -1.05 -27.36
N ASP A 121 15.94 -0.06 -28.22
CA ASP A 121 16.97 0.87 -28.69
C ASP A 121 17.40 1.86 -27.59
N PRO A 122 18.69 2.28 -27.57
CA PRO A 122 19.16 3.30 -26.64
C PRO A 122 18.45 4.64 -26.85
N GLY A 123 18.33 5.39 -25.76
CA GLY A 123 17.63 6.68 -25.80
C GLY A 123 16.13 6.58 -25.64
N TYR A 124 15.58 5.39 -25.33
CA TYR A 124 14.18 5.28 -24.94
C TYR A 124 13.90 6.23 -23.77
N THR A 125 12.93 7.09 -23.97
CA THR A 125 12.31 7.88 -22.91
C THR A 125 10.94 7.29 -22.66
N GLU A 126 10.62 6.97 -21.41
CA GLU A 126 9.26 6.56 -21.10
C GLU A 126 8.26 7.59 -21.63
N PRO A 127 7.16 7.17 -22.24
CA PRO A 127 6.15 8.10 -22.69
C PRO A 127 5.65 8.90 -21.50
N VAL A 128 5.70 10.22 -21.61
CA VAL A 128 5.20 11.10 -20.58
C VAL A 128 3.68 10.95 -20.51
N ILE A 129 3.17 10.43 -19.41
CA ILE A 129 1.74 10.43 -19.12
C ILE A 129 1.31 11.89 -18.84
N MET A 130 0.56 12.46 -19.78
CA MET A 130 0.15 13.86 -19.67
C MET A 130 -1.01 14.07 -18.70
N TYR A 131 -1.95 13.13 -18.68
CA TYR A 131 -3.18 13.21 -17.91
C TYR A 131 -3.33 11.92 -17.09
N ASP A 132 -3.30 12.07 -15.78
CA ASP A 132 -3.36 10.96 -14.84
C ASP A 132 -3.86 11.50 -13.50
N ALA A 133 -4.99 10.97 -13.03
CA ALA A 133 -5.65 11.39 -11.81
C ALA A 133 -5.89 10.20 -10.90
N ALA A 134 -5.36 10.23 -9.70
CA ALA A 134 -5.46 9.16 -8.73
C ALA A 134 -6.27 9.57 -7.49
N ILE A 135 -6.96 8.61 -6.87
CA ILE A 135 -7.44 8.70 -5.50
C ILE A 135 -6.41 8.00 -4.61
N THR A 136 -5.81 8.74 -3.68
CA THR A 136 -4.74 8.22 -2.81
C THR A 136 -5.19 7.88 -1.41
N SER A 137 -6.36 8.36 -0.98
CA SER A 137 -6.98 7.98 0.29
C SER A 137 -8.45 8.39 0.36
N ILE A 138 -9.20 7.63 1.15
CA ILE A 138 -10.58 7.93 1.57
C ILE A 138 -10.56 8.13 3.08
N SER A 139 -11.23 9.17 3.58
CA SER A 139 -11.29 9.53 5.00
C SER A 139 -12.67 10.07 5.38
N ASN A 140 -12.86 10.42 6.66
CA ASN A 140 -14.14 10.88 7.21
C ASN A 140 -15.27 9.83 7.11
N VAL A 141 -14.91 8.55 7.13
CA VAL A 141 -15.82 7.40 7.26
C VAL A 141 -15.19 6.49 8.31
N GLY A 142 -15.86 6.29 9.43
CA GLY A 142 -15.40 5.40 10.48
C GLY A 142 -15.45 3.93 10.08
N ALA A 143 -14.63 3.09 10.71
CA ALA A 143 -14.64 1.64 10.47
C ALA A 143 -15.97 1.01 10.93
N ASN A 144 -16.60 1.60 11.96
CA ASN A 144 -17.92 1.23 12.45
C ASN A 144 -18.80 2.49 12.49
N ILE A 145 -19.97 2.42 11.89
CA ILE A 145 -20.95 3.49 11.81
C ILE A 145 -22.16 3.08 12.66
N CYS A 146 -22.55 3.92 13.59
CA CYS A 146 -23.70 3.68 14.45
C CYS A 146 -24.80 4.71 14.19
N GLY A 147 -25.99 4.23 13.84
CA GLY A 147 -27.20 5.04 13.70
C GLY A 147 -27.30 5.86 12.42
N ASP A 148 -26.19 6.25 11.82
CA ASP A 148 -26.19 7.04 10.60
C ASP A 148 -26.71 6.24 9.40
N SER A 149 -27.56 6.87 8.61
CA SER A 149 -28.09 6.30 7.35
C SER A 149 -27.33 6.75 6.10
N ALA A 150 -26.31 7.58 6.25
CA ALA A 150 -25.49 8.08 5.18
C ALA A 150 -24.10 8.51 5.70
N VAL A 151 -23.09 8.43 4.84
CA VAL A 151 -21.73 8.91 5.13
C VAL A 151 -21.31 9.96 4.10
N ALA A 152 -20.50 10.94 4.51
CA ALA A 152 -19.97 12.00 3.66
C ALA A 152 -18.43 11.88 3.61
N PRO A 153 -17.87 11.11 2.64
CA PRO A 153 -16.44 10.84 2.60
C PRO A 153 -15.65 12.07 2.14
N ASN A 154 -14.42 12.18 2.62
CA ASN A 154 -13.39 13.05 2.07
C ASN A 154 -12.38 12.20 1.32
N VAL A 155 -11.91 12.67 0.17
CA VAL A 155 -10.91 11.96 -0.64
C VAL A 155 -9.72 12.83 -0.92
N THR A 156 -8.55 12.23 -1.02
CA THR A 156 -7.33 12.90 -1.49
C THR A 156 -7.15 12.61 -2.97
N LEU A 157 -7.42 13.62 -3.78
CA LEU A 157 -7.19 13.61 -5.22
C LEU A 157 -5.74 14.02 -5.50
N LYS A 158 -5.05 13.28 -6.37
CA LYS A 158 -3.67 13.54 -6.80
C LYS A 158 -3.59 13.67 -8.31
N ASN A 159 -2.78 14.62 -8.78
CA ASN A 159 -2.38 14.71 -10.18
C ASN A 159 -1.05 13.98 -10.39
N ASN A 160 -1.08 12.77 -10.95
CA ASN A 160 0.10 11.99 -11.32
C ASN A 160 0.57 12.33 -12.75
N GLY A 161 -0.23 13.06 -13.54
CA GLY A 161 0.10 13.48 -14.88
C GLY A 161 1.13 14.62 -14.93
N ALA A 162 1.74 14.81 -16.09
CA ALA A 162 2.71 15.89 -16.35
C ALA A 162 2.05 17.24 -16.66
N ALA A 163 0.78 17.28 -17.03
CA ALA A 163 0.02 18.50 -17.25
C ALA A 163 -0.68 18.98 -15.97
N PHE A 164 -0.94 20.27 -15.86
CA PHE A 164 -1.84 20.77 -14.82
C PHE A 164 -3.23 20.15 -14.98
N MET A 165 -3.80 19.63 -13.88
CA MET A 165 -5.17 19.11 -13.85
C MET A 165 -6.11 20.24 -13.46
N GLN A 166 -7.03 20.60 -14.37
CA GLN A 166 -8.02 21.66 -14.18
C GLN A 166 -9.41 21.11 -13.88
N THR A 167 -9.71 19.93 -14.42
CA THR A 167 -10.98 19.25 -14.23
C THR A 167 -10.79 17.76 -14.11
N VAL A 168 -11.60 17.10 -13.28
CA VAL A 168 -11.74 15.65 -13.24
C VAL A 168 -13.12 15.30 -12.68
N SER A 169 -13.75 14.24 -13.15
CA SER A 169 -14.96 13.70 -12.55
C SER A 169 -14.58 12.67 -11.48
N ILE A 170 -15.14 12.82 -10.28
CA ILE A 170 -14.96 11.85 -9.19
C ILE A 170 -16.25 11.02 -9.12
N SER A 171 -16.15 9.73 -9.35
CA SER A 171 -17.24 8.77 -9.18
C SER A 171 -17.13 8.06 -7.84
N TYR A 172 -18.25 7.82 -7.15
CA TYR A 172 -18.25 7.08 -5.89
C TYR A 172 -19.57 6.34 -5.67
N TRP A 173 -19.47 5.15 -5.08
CA TRP A 173 -20.63 4.29 -4.83
C TRP A 173 -20.33 3.27 -3.74
N ILE A 174 -21.38 2.78 -3.09
CA ILE A 174 -21.31 1.55 -2.28
C ILE A 174 -21.48 0.37 -3.24
N ILE A 175 -20.70 -0.70 -3.07
CA ILE A 175 -20.81 -1.91 -3.91
C ILE A 175 -22.26 -2.43 -3.87
N GLY A 176 -22.84 -2.65 -5.04
CA GLY A 176 -24.24 -3.03 -5.22
C GLY A 176 -25.23 -1.86 -5.34
N GLY A 177 -24.78 -0.63 -5.08
CA GLY A 177 -25.58 0.60 -5.23
C GLY A 177 -25.32 1.37 -6.53
N ALA A 178 -26.02 2.50 -6.67
CA ALA A 178 -25.85 3.40 -7.80
C ALA A 178 -24.58 4.25 -7.66
N SER A 179 -23.90 4.51 -8.79
CA SER A 179 -22.77 5.43 -8.83
C SER A 179 -23.23 6.89 -8.82
N ASN A 180 -22.56 7.69 -8.01
CA ASN A 180 -22.67 9.16 -7.99
C ASN A 180 -21.44 9.74 -8.69
N ILE A 181 -21.59 10.93 -9.29
CA ILE A 181 -20.49 11.62 -9.97
C ILE A 181 -20.47 13.08 -9.52
N VAL A 182 -19.30 13.56 -9.13
CA VAL A 182 -19.05 14.94 -8.73
C VAL A 182 -17.91 15.51 -9.59
N PRO A 183 -18.13 16.63 -10.31
CA PRO A 183 -17.06 17.29 -11.01
C PRO A 183 -16.17 18.06 -10.03
N TRP A 184 -14.86 17.87 -10.14
CA TRP A 184 -13.87 18.74 -9.49
C TRP A 184 -13.30 19.72 -10.52
N VAL A 185 -13.13 20.96 -10.10
CA VAL A 185 -12.55 22.05 -10.89
C VAL A 185 -11.52 22.79 -10.04
N GLY A 186 -10.33 22.98 -10.57
CA GLY A 186 -9.23 23.63 -9.85
C GLY A 186 -8.03 23.89 -10.76
N ASN A 187 -6.84 23.93 -10.16
CA ASN A 187 -5.57 24.04 -10.89
C ASN A 187 -4.49 23.27 -10.09
N LEU A 188 -4.46 21.95 -10.24
CA LEU A 188 -3.57 21.07 -9.51
C LEU A 188 -2.32 20.78 -10.35
N ALA A 189 -1.16 21.19 -9.87
CA ALA A 189 0.11 20.96 -10.55
C ALA A 189 0.51 19.47 -10.50
N PRO A 190 1.41 19.02 -11.39
CA PRO A 190 1.99 17.69 -11.35
C PRO A 190 2.48 17.30 -9.96
N ASN A 191 2.15 16.07 -9.52
CA ASN A 191 2.47 15.49 -8.21
C ASN A 191 1.84 16.18 -6.99
N GLN A 192 0.97 17.16 -7.17
CA GLN A 192 0.24 17.78 -6.06
C GLN A 192 -1.04 17.01 -5.73
N THR A 193 -1.51 17.22 -4.50
CA THR A 193 -2.75 16.65 -3.96
C THR A 193 -3.70 17.74 -3.49
N VAL A 194 -4.99 17.41 -3.44
CA VAL A 194 -6.04 18.24 -2.84
C VAL A 194 -7.09 17.35 -2.17
N ASN A 195 -7.60 17.80 -1.02
CA ASN A 195 -8.72 17.12 -0.37
C ASN A 195 -10.04 17.62 -0.96
N VAL A 196 -10.92 16.67 -1.29
CA VAL A 196 -12.25 16.92 -1.85
C VAL A 196 -13.28 16.26 -0.97
N SER A 197 -14.24 17.06 -0.46
CA SER A 197 -15.39 16.52 0.28
C SER A 197 -16.47 16.11 -0.71
N LEU A 198 -16.91 14.85 -0.60
CA LEU A 198 -17.98 14.31 -1.44
C LEU A 198 -19.34 14.45 -0.74
N PRO A 199 -20.43 14.64 -1.48
CA PRO A 199 -21.78 14.59 -0.94
C PRO A 199 -22.05 13.27 -0.22
N ALA A 200 -22.97 13.31 0.74
CA ALA A 200 -23.38 12.14 1.48
C ALA A 200 -23.95 11.05 0.55
N ILE A 201 -23.58 9.80 0.85
CA ILE A 201 -24.11 8.61 0.20
C ILE A 201 -24.83 7.74 1.23
N ALA A 202 -26.02 7.25 0.88
CA ALA A 202 -26.81 6.38 1.74
C ALA A 202 -26.09 5.03 1.96
N ILE A 203 -26.19 4.54 3.18
CA ILE A 203 -25.66 3.24 3.58
C ILE A 203 -26.76 2.36 4.15
N SER A 204 -26.52 1.07 4.25
CA SER A 204 -27.43 0.08 4.84
C SER A 204 -26.71 -0.72 5.91
N THR A 205 -27.43 -1.39 6.77
CA THR A 205 -26.88 -2.26 7.82
C THR A 205 -25.99 -3.36 7.23
N GLY A 206 -24.89 -3.64 7.92
CA GLY A 206 -23.94 -4.69 7.64
C GLY A 206 -22.63 -4.20 7.02
N PRO A 207 -21.78 -5.13 6.58
CA PRO A 207 -20.52 -4.81 5.91
C PRO A 207 -20.76 -4.06 4.59
N GLN A 208 -20.03 -2.97 4.40
CA GLN A 208 -20.11 -2.10 3.23
C GLN A 208 -18.73 -1.88 2.64
N THR A 209 -18.66 -1.68 1.34
CA THR A 209 -17.43 -1.23 0.66
C THR A 209 -17.77 0.01 -0.17
N LEU A 210 -17.17 1.12 0.19
CA LEU A 210 -17.19 2.36 -0.59
C LEU A 210 -16.05 2.30 -1.62
N VAL A 211 -16.39 2.55 -2.87
CA VAL A 211 -15.42 2.70 -3.97
C VAL A 211 -15.45 4.15 -4.44
N VAL A 212 -14.29 4.74 -4.61
CA VAL A 212 -14.14 6.10 -5.17
C VAL A 212 -13.15 6.04 -6.32
N GLY A 213 -13.46 6.68 -7.43
CA GLY A 213 -12.58 6.69 -8.60
C GLY A 213 -12.59 8.01 -9.35
N THR A 214 -11.57 8.20 -10.18
CA THR A 214 -11.41 9.34 -11.10
C THR A 214 -11.79 8.97 -12.52
N LEU A 215 -12.30 9.93 -13.25
CA LEU A 215 -12.69 9.79 -14.66
C LEU A 215 -12.30 11.05 -15.44
N GLN A 216 -11.68 10.85 -16.60
CA GLN A 216 -11.47 11.89 -17.62
C GLN A 216 -10.77 13.16 -17.09
N PRO A 217 -9.52 13.08 -16.57
CA PRO A 217 -8.75 14.26 -16.21
C PRO A 217 -8.64 15.22 -17.42
N ASN A 218 -9.02 16.48 -17.23
CA ASN A 218 -9.12 17.50 -18.29
C ASN A 218 -9.95 17.07 -19.52
N GLY A 219 -10.92 16.16 -19.34
CA GLY A 219 -11.72 15.60 -20.44
C GLY A 219 -10.97 14.62 -21.36
N GLN A 220 -9.79 14.16 -20.94
CA GLN A 220 -8.95 13.23 -21.69
C GLN A 220 -9.01 11.80 -21.07
N LEU A 221 -8.49 10.83 -21.81
CA LEU A 221 -8.27 9.51 -21.24
C LEU A 221 -7.19 9.58 -20.17
N ASP A 222 -7.41 8.88 -19.08
CA ASP A 222 -6.43 8.67 -18.05
C ASP A 222 -5.31 7.76 -18.55
N GLY A 223 -4.07 8.16 -18.38
CA GLY A 223 -2.90 7.44 -18.89
C GLY A 223 -2.48 6.25 -18.02
N ASN A 224 -2.97 6.19 -16.76
CA ASN A 224 -2.73 5.08 -15.85
C ASN A 224 -4.00 4.74 -15.08
N SER A 225 -4.81 3.86 -15.61
CA SER A 225 -6.07 3.47 -14.98
C SER A 225 -5.93 2.58 -13.73
N ALA A 226 -4.71 2.16 -13.39
CA ALA A 226 -4.47 1.25 -12.26
C ALA A 226 -4.59 1.94 -10.89
N ASP A 227 -4.39 3.26 -10.81
CA ASP A 227 -4.45 4.07 -9.60
C ASP A 227 -5.66 5.01 -9.52
N ASN A 228 -6.58 4.90 -10.50
CA ASN A 228 -7.78 5.73 -10.53
C ASN A 228 -8.70 5.50 -9.34
N ASN A 229 -8.75 4.28 -8.78
CA ASN A 229 -9.72 3.91 -7.76
C ASN A 229 -9.05 3.58 -6.43
N ASP A 230 -9.78 3.93 -5.35
CA ASP A 230 -9.49 3.48 -3.99
C ASP A 230 -10.76 2.94 -3.34
N THR A 231 -10.62 2.11 -2.30
CA THR A 231 -11.74 1.45 -1.61
C THR A 231 -11.60 1.57 -0.11
N LEU A 232 -12.74 1.70 0.59
CA LEU A 232 -12.81 1.70 2.03
C LEU A 232 -13.89 0.73 2.50
N GLU A 233 -13.50 -0.21 3.36
CA GLU A 233 -14.41 -1.16 4.01
C GLU A 233 -14.83 -0.63 5.38
N PHE A 234 -16.10 -0.76 5.72
CA PHE A 234 -16.65 -0.40 7.02
C PHE A 234 -17.89 -1.25 7.33
N VAL A 235 -18.32 -1.24 8.59
CA VAL A 235 -19.56 -1.88 9.02
C VAL A 235 -20.53 -0.79 9.49
N ALA A 236 -21.77 -0.86 9.06
CA ALA A 236 -22.82 0.05 9.49
C ALA A 236 -23.90 -0.73 10.25
N ASN A 237 -24.33 -0.17 11.39
CA ASN A 237 -25.52 -0.56 12.12
C ASN A 237 -26.53 0.59 12.03
N THR A 238 -27.61 0.39 11.28
CA THR A 238 -28.64 1.41 11.06
C THR A 238 -29.99 0.75 10.78
N PRO A 239 -31.08 1.12 11.51
CA PRO A 239 -31.10 2.06 12.62
C PRO A 239 -30.42 1.51 13.87
N ALA A 240 -29.69 2.33 14.58
CA ALA A 240 -29.04 2.01 15.84
C ALA A 240 -28.82 3.28 16.66
N GLU A 241 -28.53 3.13 17.93
CA GLU A 241 -28.18 4.21 18.83
C GLU A 241 -26.83 3.91 19.50
N GLU A 242 -26.04 4.95 19.69
CA GLU A 242 -24.85 4.87 20.51
C GLU A 242 -25.27 4.99 21.99
N VAL A 243 -24.95 3.95 22.76
CA VAL A 243 -25.22 3.84 24.17
C VAL A 243 -23.92 3.80 24.94
N ILE A 244 -23.78 4.60 25.99
CA ILE A 244 -22.55 4.73 26.77
C ILE A 244 -22.79 4.19 28.17
N LEU A 245 -21.99 3.23 28.61
CA LEU A 245 -21.81 2.86 30.00
C LEU A 245 -20.70 3.73 30.59
N SER A 246 -21.03 4.46 31.66
CA SER A 246 -20.07 5.17 32.50
C SER A 246 -20.05 4.48 33.87
N LEU A 247 -18.98 3.75 34.16
CA LEU A 247 -18.80 2.98 35.39
C LEU A 247 -17.66 3.55 36.22
N SER A 248 -17.89 3.95 37.42
CA SER A 248 -16.88 4.31 38.41
C SER A 248 -16.78 3.17 39.44
N PRO A 249 -15.72 2.38 39.46
CA PRO A 249 -15.51 1.34 40.46
C PRO A 249 -15.31 1.91 41.85
N ASP A 250 -15.47 1.08 42.86
CA ASP A 250 -15.00 1.34 44.23
C ASP A 250 -13.51 0.98 44.37
N ASP A 251 -13.02 0.77 45.61
CA ASP A 251 -11.62 0.44 45.87
C ASP A 251 -11.24 -1.02 45.49
N TYR A 252 -12.21 -1.90 45.23
CA TYR A 252 -12.04 -3.33 44.90
C TYR A 252 -12.49 -3.67 43.49
N GLY A 253 -11.94 -3.01 42.51
CA GLY A 253 -12.26 -3.21 41.08
C GLY A 253 -12.11 -4.65 40.56
N GLN A 254 -11.34 -5.50 41.26
CA GLN A 254 -11.17 -6.92 40.85
C GLN A 254 -12.45 -7.76 41.01
N ASP A 255 -13.39 -7.29 41.86
CA ASP A 255 -14.62 -8.01 42.16
C ASP A 255 -15.72 -7.68 41.15
N ILE A 256 -15.54 -6.61 40.36
CA ILE A 256 -16.55 -6.06 39.47
C ILE A 256 -16.41 -6.67 38.08
N THR A 257 -17.50 -7.26 37.60
CA THR A 257 -17.66 -7.68 36.20
C THR A 257 -19.03 -7.28 35.69
N TRP A 258 -19.15 -7.06 34.38
CA TRP A 258 -20.44 -6.78 33.76
C TRP A 258 -20.56 -7.41 32.38
N GLU A 259 -21.80 -7.63 31.96
CA GLU A 259 -22.15 -8.06 30.62
C GLU A 259 -23.38 -7.35 30.09
N LEU A 260 -23.42 -7.15 28.76
CA LEU A 260 -24.59 -6.70 28.03
C LEU A 260 -24.99 -7.80 27.05
N SER A 261 -26.19 -8.33 27.21
CA SER A 261 -26.72 -9.40 26.37
C SER A 261 -27.99 -8.96 25.64
N ASN A 262 -28.32 -9.67 24.53
CA ASN A 262 -29.60 -9.50 23.86
C ASN A 262 -30.72 -10.26 24.59
N ASP A 263 -31.95 -10.16 24.12
CA ASP A 263 -33.15 -10.82 24.68
C ASP A 263 -33.06 -12.37 24.63
N GLN A 264 -32.15 -12.93 23.85
CA GLN A 264 -31.90 -14.38 23.75
C GLN A 264 -30.78 -14.85 24.68
N GLY A 265 -30.23 -13.96 25.51
CA GLY A 265 -29.14 -14.25 26.42
C GLY A 265 -27.79 -14.40 25.78
N THR A 266 -27.61 -13.94 24.54
CA THR A 266 -26.28 -13.90 23.90
C THR A 266 -25.54 -12.67 24.39
N VAL A 267 -24.37 -12.86 25.02
CA VAL A 267 -23.50 -11.77 25.48
C VAL A 267 -22.90 -11.08 24.26
N LEU A 268 -23.14 -9.77 24.15
CA LEU A 268 -22.65 -8.91 23.09
C LEU A 268 -21.38 -8.16 23.51
N TYR A 269 -21.38 -7.68 24.75
CA TYR A 269 -20.26 -6.95 25.35
C TYR A 269 -20.06 -7.40 26.80
N GLN A 270 -18.85 -7.32 27.28
CA GLN A 270 -18.50 -7.61 28.68
C GLN A 270 -17.28 -6.82 29.12
N GLY A 271 -17.10 -6.63 30.41
CA GLY A 271 -15.96 -5.97 30.99
C GLY A 271 -15.67 -6.36 32.42
N GLY A 272 -14.54 -5.93 32.94
CA GLY A 272 -14.02 -6.36 34.24
C GLY A 272 -13.24 -7.70 34.17
N PRO A 273 -12.62 -8.14 35.26
CA PRO A 273 -12.39 -7.33 36.47
C PRO A 273 -11.45 -6.15 36.22
N TYR A 274 -11.47 -5.17 37.12
CA TYR A 274 -10.64 -3.96 37.05
C TYR A 274 -9.55 -3.98 38.14
N ALA A 275 -8.64 -3.00 38.12
CA ALA A 275 -7.58 -2.94 39.10
C ALA A 275 -8.07 -2.36 40.42
N ASP A 276 -7.69 -2.96 41.57
CA ASP A 276 -7.99 -2.41 42.88
C ASP A 276 -7.36 -1.04 43.09
N GLY A 277 -8.10 -0.15 43.71
CA GLY A 277 -7.71 1.23 43.98
C GLY A 277 -7.78 2.16 42.79
N ASP A 278 -8.20 1.68 41.61
CA ASP A 278 -8.46 2.51 40.42
C ASP A 278 -9.96 2.86 40.36
N THR A 279 -10.32 3.99 40.93
CA THR A 279 -11.69 4.54 40.95
C THR A 279 -11.98 5.45 39.74
N THR A 280 -11.12 5.43 38.71
CA THR A 280 -11.32 6.24 37.50
C THR A 280 -12.53 5.75 36.72
N THR A 281 -13.38 6.68 36.29
CA THR A 281 -14.57 6.34 35.50
C THR A 281 -14.15 5.68 34.18
N ILE A 282 -14.76 4.54 33.92
CA ILE A 282 -14.56 3.73 32.72
C ILE A 282 -15.74 3.99 31.79
N GLU A 283 -15.46 4.46 30.59
CA GLU A 283 -16.46 4.63 29.54
C GLU A 283 -16.40 3.51 28.53
N ARG A 284 -17.57 2.98 28.13
CA ARG A 284 -17.71 1.98 27.07
C ARG A 284 -18.87 2.36 26.18
N GLU A 285 -18.60 2.43 24.88
CA GLU A 285 -19.56 2.75 23.84
C GLU A 285 -20.09 1.47 23.19
N PHE A 286 -21.41 1.38 23.07
CA PHE A 286 -22.13 0.29 22.43
C PHE A 286 -22.95 0.83 21.26
N CYS A 287 -22.95 0.16 20.14
CA CYS A 287 -23.86 0.44 19.04
C CYS A 287 -25.00 -0.57 19.06
N LEU A 288 -26.18 -0.14 19.52
CA LEU A 288 -27.33 -1.01 19.77
C LEU A 288 -28.46 -0.68 18.79
N GLY A 289 -28.94 -1.71 18.06
CA GLY A 289 -30.16 -1.61 17.25
C GLY A 289 -31.44 -1.51 18.09
N GLU A 290 -32.59 -1.35 17.42
CA GLU A 290 -33.89 -1.39 18.08
C GLU A 290 -34.22 -2.82 18.53
N ASP A 291 -33.88 -3.16 19.81
CA ASP A 291 -34.13 -4.47 20.40
C ASP A 291 -34.20 -4.34 21.95
N CYS A 292 -34.46 -5.45 22.65
CA CYS A 292 -34.34 -5.53 24.08
C CYS A 292 -32.98 -6.06 24.49
N TYR A 293 -32.37 -5.38 25.47
CA TYR A 293 -31.07 -5.74 26.01
C TYR A 293 -31.15 -5.91 27.51
N VAL A 294 -30.28 -6.76 28.04
CA VAL A 294 -30.11 -6.98 29.47
C VAL A 294 -28.68 -6.62 29.85
N PHE A 295 -28.51 -5.63 30.67
CA PHE A 295 -27.25 -5.31 31.32
C PHE A 295 -27.23 -5.97 32.68
N THR A 296 -26.13 -6.63 33.02
CA THR A 296 -25.91 -7.25 34.32
C THR A 296 -24.53 -6.84 34.81
N ILE A 297 -24.49 -6.33 36.04
CA ILE A 297 -23.24 -6.08 36.75
C ILE A 297 -23.17 -7.02 37.95
N ASN A 298 -22.00 -7.57 38.21
CA ASN A 298 -21.78 -8.52 39.33
C ASN A 298 -20.63 -8.02 40.17
N ASP A 299 -20.79 -8.26 41.48
CA ASP A 299 -19.78 -8.10 42.51
C ASP A 299 -19.54 -9.45 43.19
N GLU A 300 -18.27 -9.90 43.31
CA GLU A 300 -17.92 -11.25 43.78
C GLU A 300 -18.20 -11.40 45.29
N PHE A 301 -18.06 -10.36 46.07
CA PHE A 301 -18.20 -10.41 47.54
C PHE A 301 -19.58 -10.01 48.04
N GLY A 302 -20.39 -9.39 47.21
CA GLY A 302 -21.81 -9.14 47.48
C GLY A 302 -22.07 -7.89 48.34
N ASP A 303 -21.16 -6.95 48.32
CA ASP A 303 -21.34 -5.64 48.98
C ASP A 303 -21.59 -4.51 47.96
N GLY A 304 -21.65 -4.87 46.65
CA GLY A 304 -21.88 -3.92 45.58
C GLY A 304 -20.64 -3.10 45.30
N ILE A 305 -20.78 -1.99 44.57
CA ILE A 305 -19.68 -1.06 44.30
C ILE A 305 -19.77 0.23 45.16
N CYS A 306 -20.66 0.25 46.12
CA CYS A 306 -20.89 1.31 47.10
C CYS A 306 -21.41 0.67 48.39
N CYS A 307 -21.29 1.22 49.55
CA CYS A 307 -20.76 2.48 50.01
C CYS A 307 -19.78 2.20 51.15
N THR A 308 -19.47 0.90 51.42
CA THR A 308 -18.61 0.45 52.52
C THR A 308 -17.13 0.64 52.12
N GLU A 309 -16.76 0.25 50.90
CA GLU A 309 -15.39 0.19 50.40
C GLU A 309 -15.14 1.21 49.27
N GLY A 310 -16.03 2.21 49.13
CA GLY A 310 -15.88 3.26 48.11
C GLY A 310 -17.21 3.91 47.77
N ASN A 311 -17.26 4.69 46.72
CA ASN A 311 -18.46 5.35 46.19
C ASN A 311 -18.62 5.05 44.70
N GLY A 312 -18.54 3.78 44.34
CA GLY A 312 -18.76 3.36 42.97
C GLY A 312 -20.23 3.61 42.55
N HIS A 313 -20.40 3.84 41.28
CA HIS A 313 -21.70 4.05 40.63
C HIS A 313 -21.59 3.82 39.15
N TYR A 314 -22.72 3.66 38.47
CA TYR A 314 -22.71 3.63 37.01
C TYR A 314 -23.98 4.22 36.40
N THR A 315 -23.85 4.65 35.14
CA THR A 315 -24.96 5.07 34.30
C THR A 315 -24.87 4.40 32.93
N ILE A 316 -26.05 4.16 32.32
CA ILE A 316 -26.16 3.75 30.91
C ILE A 316 -27.05 4.78 30.23
N GLU A 317 -26.45 5.49 29.26
CA GLU A 317 -27.11 6.59 28.57
C GLU A 317 -27.02 6.42 27.05
N GLY A 318 -28.07 6.88 26.34
CA GLY A 318 -28.07 6.94 24.88
C GLY A 318 -28.85 8.17 24.42
N GLY A 319 -28.28 8.91 23.46
CA GLY A 319 -28.86 10.15 22.96
C GLY A 319 -29.19 11.14 24.04
N PHE A 320 -30.49 11.28 24.38
CA PHE A 320 -31.00 12.15 25.47
C PHE A 320 -31.67 11.36 26.60
N THR A 321 -31.46 10.03 26.63
CA THR A 321 -32.15 9.13 27.58
C THR A 321 -31.13 8.48 28.50
N THR A 322 -31.37 8.56 29.81
CA THR A 322 -30.71 7.72 30.80
C THR A 322 -31.54 6.45 30.96
N TYR A 323 -30.99 5.31 30.51
CA TYR A 323 -31.66 4.01 30.61
C TYR A 323 -31.51 3.39 31.98
N VAL A 324 -30.33 3.54 32.58
CA VAL A 324 -29.99 3.04 33.91
C VAL A 324 -29.17 4.08 34.65
N GLU A 325 -29.46 4.25 35.93
CA GLU A 325 -28.65 5.00 36.89
C GLU A 325 -28.63 4.21 38.20
N SER A 326 -27.47 3.78 38.64
CA SER A 326 -27.28 3.03 39.88
C SER A 326 -26.29 3.74 40.78
N ASP A 327 -26.62 3.81 42.08
CA ASP A 327 -25.73 4.32 43.13
C ASP A 327 -24.76 3.26 43.65
N GLY A 328 -24.80 2.06 43.08
CA GLY A 328 -23.85 0.97 43.34
C GLY A 328 -24.19 0.09 44.56
N ASP A 329 -25.31 0.29 45.25
CA ASP A 329 -25.75 -0.50 46.41
C ASP A 329 -26.68 -1.64 45.97
N PHE A 330 -26.11 -2.71 45.34
CA PHE A 330 -26.88 -3.79 44.76
C PHE A 330 -26.53 -5.22 45.27
N GLY A 331 -25.56 -5.36 46.16
CA GLY A 331 -25.12 -6.67 46.65
C GLY A 331 -24.37 -7.46 45.56
N PHE A 332 -24.69 -8.75 45.36
CA PHE A 332 -24.01 -9.64 44.41
C PHE A 332 -24.23 -9.28 42.93
N GLY A 333 -25.19 -8.40 42.62
CA GLY A 333 -25.43 -7.98 41.22
C GLY A 333 -26.82 -7.40 41.02
N GLU A 334 -26.97 -6.70 39.91
CA GLU A 334 -28.24 -6.18 39.40
C GLU A 334 -28.27 -6.17 37.85
#